data_34760eb4f391b5d6aad93fc6d386170f
#
_entry.id   34760eb4f391b5d6aad93fc6d386170f
#
_cell.length_a   1.000
_cell.length_b   1.000
_cell.length_c   1.000
_cell.angle_alpha   90.00
_cell.angle_beta   90.00
_cell.angle_gamma   90.00
#
_symmetry.space_group_name_H-M   'P 1'
#
loop_
_entity.id
_entity.type
_entity.pdbx_description
1 polymer ?
#
loop_
_entity_poly.entity_id
_entity_poly.type
_entity_poly.pdbx_seq_one_letter_code
_entity_poly.pdbx_strand_id
1 'polypeptide(L)'
;ITILDKYDHTKGWKAFSYFSVITKNWFIAQTKKRARKRRTEVELDVMSREIEMKFLSVENTYDAEREAAEFINSLKTEMEFWSLDDMNEKEEKVLKAVQTLIEEADNIDIFNKKAVYLYLRELTGMNTKQVVSGLKNMRKKYTLFKDDWNKGNI
;
A
#
# COMPACT_ATOMS: atom_id res chain seq x y z
N ILE A 1 -6.88 44.02 8.18
CA ILE A 1 -7.22 45.00 9.24
C ILE A 1 -5.91 45.48 9.81
N THR A 2 -5.54 46.70 9.45
CA THR A 2 -4.31 47.30 9.88
C THR A 2 -4.39 47.58 11.41
N ILE A 3 -3.31 47.32 12.10
CA ILE A 3 -3.19 47.58 13.56
C ILE A 3 -3.41 49.06 13.87
N LEU A 4 -3.12 49.91 12.86
CA LEU A 4 -3.33 51.34 12.91
C LEU A 4 -4.80 51.73 13.14
N ASP A 5 -5.76 51.00 12.53
CA ASP A 5 -7.20 51.30 12.66
C ASP A 5 -7.76 51.06 14.07
N LYS A 6 -7.00 50.34 14.88
CA LYS A 6 -7.40 50.04 16.29
C LYS A 6 -6.85 51.00 17.30
N TYR A 7 -6.02 51.94 16.89
CA TYR A 7 -5.49 52.95 17.80
C TYR A 7 -6.49 54.07 17.99
N ASP A 8 -6.93 54.24 19.21
CA ASP A 8 -7.86 55.30 19.62
C ASP A 8 -7.11 56.40 20.39
N HIS A 9 -6.90 57.52 19.72
CA HIS A 9 -6.18 58.69 20.28
C HIS A 9 -6.96 59.38 21.41
N THR A 10 -8.29 59.18 21.49
CA THR A 10 -9.14 59.83 22.52
C THR A 10 -8.94 59.24 23.90
N LYS A 11 -8.38 58.03 24.00
CA LYS A 11 -8.12 57.33 25.27
C LYS A 11 -6.88 57.83 26.01
N GLY A 12 -6.22 58.85 25.52
CA GLY A 12 -5.08 59.51 26.22
C GLY A 12 -3.78 58.66 26.24
N TRP A 13 -3.73 57.55 25.53
CA TRP A 13 -2.54 56.72 25.48
C TRP A 13 -1.55 57.25 24.45
N LYS A 14 -0.25 57.32 24.83
CA LYS A 14 0.78 57.77 23.91
C LYS A 14 0.92 56.73 22.80
N ALA A 15 0.80 57.15 21.56
CA ALA A 15 0.91 56.29 20.37
C ALA A 15 2.15 55.39 20.38
N PHE A 16 3.30 55.96 20.80
CA PHE A 16 4.53 55.22 20.96
C PHE A 16 4.39 54.01 21.91
N SER A 17 3.78 54.19 23.06
CA SER A 17 3.59 53.10 24.03
C SER A 17 2.68 52.02 23.50
N TYR A 18 1.60 52.39 22.80
CA TYR A 18 0.67 51.45 22.19
C TYR A 18 1.37 50.59 21.11
N PHE A 19 2.04 51.23 20.17
CA PHE A 19 2.71 50.50 19.09
C PHE A 19 3.93 49.72 19.57
N SER A 20 4.65 50.17 20.58
CA SER A 20 5.77 49.44 21.18
C SER A 20 5.33 48.08 21.77
N VAL A 21 4.19 48.04 22.46
CA VAL A 21 3.64 46.80 23.00
C VAL A 21 3.25 45.83 21.87
N ILE A 22 2.60 46.34 20.82
CA ILE A 22 2.19 45.52 19.67
C ILE A 22 3.42 44.97 18.97
N THR A 23 4.42 45.79 18.67
CA THR A 23 5.66 45.38 18.02
C THR A 23 6.40 44.32 18.83
N LYS A 24 6.50 44.50 20.14
CA LYS A 24 7.09 43.53 21.06
C LYS A 24 6.35 42.16 20.98
N ASN A 25 5.03 42.22 21.10
CA ASN A 25 4.21 41.00 21.06
C ASN A 25 4.30 40.30 19.70
N TRP A 26 4.29 41.03 18.59
CA TRP A 26 4.48 40.49 17.24
C TRP A 26 5.86 39.84 17.11
N PHE A 27 6.92 40.50 17.56
CA PHE A 27 8.28 39.97 17.54
C PHE A 27 8.39 38.66 18.35
N ILE A 28 7.82 38.62 19.56
CA ILE A 28 7.78 37.40 20.37
C ILE A 28 7.03 36.29 19.64
N ALA A 29 5.88 36.60 19.02
CA ALA A 29 5.12 35.60 18.25
C ALA A 29 5.91 35.04 17.05
N GLN A 30 6.61 35.92 16.31
CA GLN A 30 7.47 35.49 15.19
C GLN A 30 8.66 34.64 15.66
N THR A 31 9.28 35.02 16.78
CA THR A 31 10.40 34.24 17.33
C THR A 31 9.94 32.84 17.77
N LYS A 32 8.78 32.76 18.44
CA LYS A 32 8.18 31.46 18.80
C LYS A 32 7.83 30.62 17.58
N LYS A 33 7.27 31.24 16.53
CA LYS A 33 6.94 30.57 15.27
C LYS A 33 8.20 30.01 14.61
N ARG A 34 9.28 30.81 14.50
CA ARG A 34 10.58 30.38 13.95
C ARG A 34 11.20 29.24 14.79
N ALA A 35 11.13 29.34 16.12
CA ALA A 35 11.65 28.30 16.99
C ALA A 35 10.89 26.97 16.84
N ARG A 36 9.56 27.01 16.67
CA ARG A 36 8.76 25.83 16.37
C ARG A 36 9.15 25.23 15.01
N LYS A 37 9.26 26.10 13.97
CA LYS A 37 9.66 25.68 12.63
C LYS A 37 11.02 24.96 12.66
N ARG A 38 12.03 25.52 13.32
CA ARG A 38 13.36 24.90 13.47
C ARG A 38 13.35 23.56 14.21
N ARG A 39 12.35 23.29 15.04
CA ARG A 39 12.21 22.01 15.75
C ARG A 39 11.54 20.93 14.89
N THR A 40 10.71 21.33 13.94
CA THR A 40 9.91 20.42 13.11
C THR A 40 10.44 20.27 11.69
N GLU A 41 11.22 21.24 11.21
CA GLU A 41 11.78 21.25 9.87
C GLU A 41 13.30 21.17 9.97
N VAL A 42 13.89 20.23 9.26
CA VAL A 42 15.34 20.10 9.07
C VAL A 42 15.64 20.47 7.63
N GLU A 43 16.68 21.29 7.39
CA GLU A 43 17.11 21.59 6.04
C GLU A 43 17.67 20.31 5.38
N LEU A 44 17.33 20.09 4.13
CA LEU A 44 17.70 18.87 3.39
C LEU A 44 19.22 18.66 3.39
N ASP A 45 19.99 19.74 3.25
CA ASP A 45 21.46 19.72 3.23
C ASP A 45 22.09 19.30 4.59
N VAL A 46 21.34 19.42 5.68
CA VAL A 46 21.79 19.06 7.04
C VAL A 46 21.26 17.69 7.47
N MET A 47 20.35 17.13 6.68
CA MET A 47 19.77 15.82 6.97
C MET A 47 20.85 14.72 6.81
N SER A 48 21.00 13.88 7.83
CA SER A 48 21.88 12.74 7.68
C SER A 48 21.40 11.80 6.59
N ARG A 49 22.32 11.21 5.82
CA ARG A 49 22.02 10.28 4.73
C ARG A 49 21.11 9.11 5.15
N GLU A 50 21.23 8.68 6.41
CA GLU A 50 20.39 7.61 6.97
C GLU A 50 18.93 8.04 7.12
N ILE A 51 18.70 9.28 7.57
CA ILE A 51 17.35 9.87 7.70
C ILE A 51 16.77 10.12 6.30
N GLU A 52 17.58 10.63 5.38
CA GLU A 52 17.21 10.85 4.00
C GLU A 52 16.75 9.55 3.33
N MET A 53 17.56 8.48 3.43
CA MET A 53 17.18 7.16 2.92
C MET A 53 15.89 6.63 3.52
N LYS A 54 15.68 6.84 4.82
CA LYS A 54 14.50 6.32 5.52
C LYS A 54 13.20 7.04 5.18
N PHE A 55 13.25 8.36 4.99
CA PHE A 55 12.04 9.18 4.83
C PHE A 55 11.81 9.68 3.40
N LEU A 56 12.85 9.75 2.57
CA LEU A 56 12.76 10.25 1.20
C LEU A 56 13.00 9.16 0.16
N SER A 57 13.37 7.93 0.56
CA SER A 57 13.44 6.83 -0.39
C SER A 57 12.04 6.53 -0.93
N VAL A 58 11.85 6.71 -2.20
CA VAL A 58 10.66 6.23 -2.91
C VAL A 58 10.92 4.76 -3.22
N GLU A 59 10.08 3.86 -2.70
CA GLU A 59 10.13 2.45 -3.10
C GLU A 59 9.92 2.37 -4.61
N ASN A 60 10.81 1.64 -5.28
CA ASN A 60 10.69 1.42 -6.71
C ASN A 60 9.56 0.38 -6.93
N THR A 61 8.34 0.89 -7.15
CA THR A 61 7.16 0.05 -7.39
C THR A 61 7.32 -0.83 -8.63
N TYR A 62 8.13 -0.38 -9.61
CA TYR A 62 8.39 -1.13 -10.84
C TYR A 62 9.02 -2.51 -10.57
N ASP A 63 10.01 -2.59 -9.66
CA ASP A 63 10.66 -3.87 -9.35
C ASP A 63 9.68 -4.82 -8.65
N ALA A 64 8.84 -4.29 -7.74
CA ALA A 64 7.82 -5.08 -7.06
C ALA A 64 6.71 -5.56 -8.01
N GLU A 65 6.27 -4.72 -8.95
CA GLU A 65 5.29 -5.07 -9.98
C GLU A 65 5.86 -6.12 -10.95
N ARG A 66 7.12 -5.99 -11.34
CA ARG A 66 7.82 -6.95 -12.18
C ARG A 66 7.96 -8.30 -11.49
N GLU A 67 8.41 -8.33 -10.25
CA GLU A 67 8.55 -9.55 -9.46
C GLU A 67 7.19 -10.26 -9.31
N ALA A 68 6.12 -9.50 -9.02
CA ALA A 68 4.77 -10.05 -8.95
C ALA A 68 4.31 -10.65 -10.28
N ALA A 69 4.59 -9.99 -11.42
CA ALA A 69 4.26 -10.50 -12.73
C ALA A 69 5.05 -11.77 -13.08
N GLU A 70 6.34 -11.80 -12.78
CA GLU A 70 7.20 -12.98 -12.96
C GLU A 70 6.71 -14.15 -12.11
N PHE A 71 6.33 -13.91 -10.84
CA PHE A 71 5.75 -14.92 -9.97
C PHE A 71 4.45 -15.51 -10.54
N ILE A 72 3.54 -14.66 -11.01
CA ILE A 72 2.26 -15.14 -11.58
C ILE A 72 2.48 -15.93 -12.87
N ASN A 73 3.40 -15.50 -13.73
CA ASN A 73 3.72 -16.23 -14.95
C ASN A 73 4.34 -17.61 -14.66
N SER A 74 5.27 -17.68 -13.72
CA SER A 74 5.87 -18.94 -13.27
C SER A 74 4.83 -19.86 -12.63
N LEU A 75 3.90 -19.30 -11.83
CA LEU A 75 2.80 -20.06 -11.24
C LEU A 75 1.86 -20.64 -12.32
N LYS A 76 1.52 -19.87 -13.37
CA LYS A 76 0.70 -20.35 -14.49
C LYS A 76 1.35 -21.53 -15.17
N THR A 77 2.64 -21.43 -15.48
CA THR A 77 3.42 -22.52 -16.09
C THR A 77 3.43 -23.76 -15.18
N GLU A 78 3.67 -23.59 -13.90
CA GLU A 78 3.66 -24.71 -12.94
C GLU A 78 2.28 -25.38 -12.83
N MET A 79 1.20 -24.59 -12.89
CA MET A 79 -0.16 -25.13 -12.89
C MET A 79 -0.48 -25.96 -14.15
N GLU A 80 0.15 -25.67 -15.29
CA GLU A 80 0.04 -26.51 -16.49
C GLU A 80 0.69 -27.88 -16.24
N PHE A 81 1.86 -27.92 -15.58
CA PHE A 81 2.48 -29.18 -15.18
C PHE A 81 1.63 -29.96 -14.20
N TRP A 82 0.96 -29.29 -13.26
CA TRP A 82 0.05 -29.97 -12.33
C TRP A 82 -1.12 -30.66 -13.05
N SER A 83 -1.55 -30.15 -14.20
CA SER A 83 -2.62 -30.76 -14.98
C SER A 83 -2.24 -32.08 -15.63
N LEU A 84 -0.93 -32.34 -15.76
CA LEU A 84 -0.38 -33.59 -16.34
C LEU A 84 -0.28 -34.73 -15.31
N ASP A 85 -0.37 -34.37 -13.99
CA ASP A 85 -0.36 -35.36 -12.93
C ASP A 85 -1.69 -36.14 -12.90
N ASP A 86 -1.66 -37.33 -12.30
CA ASP A 86 -2.85 -38.19 -12.12
C ASP A 86 -3.79 -37.56 -11.09
N MET A 87 -4.64 -36.63 -11.57
CA MET A 87 -5.61 -35.88 -10.77
C MET A 87 -7.01 -36.48 -10.94
N ASN A 88 -7.80 -36.43 -9.87
CA ASN A 88 -9.21 -36.75 -9.96
C ASN A 88 -9.96 -35.76 -10.84
N GLU A 89 -10.99 -36.20 -11.57
CA GLU A 89 -11.84 -35.33 -12.41
C GLU A 89 -12.34 -34.06 -11.69
N LYS A 90 -12.61 -34.16 -10.36
CA LYS A 90 -13.01 -33.02 -9.53
C LYS A 90 -11.87 -32.03 -9.31
N GLU A 91 -10.66 -32.53 -9.09
CA GLU A 91 -9.46 -31.71 -8.91
C GLU A 91 -9.10 -30.98 -10.20
N GLU A 92 -9.19 -31.67 -11.33
CA GLU A 92 -8.96 -31.09 -12.66
C GLU A 92 -9.96 -29.95 -12.95
N LYS A 93 -11.25 -30.15 -12.68
CA LYS A 93 -12.26 -29.09 -12.85
C LYS A 93 -11.96 -27.87 -11.97
N VAL A 94 -11.52 -28.08 -10.72
CA VAL A 94 -11.15 -27.00 -9.83
C VAL A 94 -9.87 -26.31 -10.30
N LEU A 95 -8.87 -27.04 -10.79
CA LEU A 95 -7.65 -26.48 -11.33
C LEU A 95 -7.94 -25.56 -12.53
N LYS A 96 -8.73 -26.03 -13.50
CA LYS A 96 -9.14 -25.22 -14.65
C LYS A 96 -9.91 -23.95 -14.23
N ALA A 97 -10.81 -24.07 -13.26
CA ALA A 97 -11.53 -22.92 -12.74
C ALA A 97 -10.61 -21.91 -12.04
N VAL A 98 -9.57 -22.38 -11.32
CA VAL A 98 -8.57 -21.50 -10.70
C VAL A 98 -7.70 -20.82 -11.78
N GLN A 99 -7.29 -21.54 -12.82
CA GLN A 99 -6.56 -20.95 -13.95
C GLN A 99 -7.37 -19.83 -14.61
N THR A 100 -8.64 -20.08 -14.92
CA THR A 100 -9.54 -19.06 -15.48
C THR A 100 -9.67 -17.83 -14.57
N LEU A 101 -9.78 -18.03 -13.24
CA LEU A 101 -9.83 -16.90 -12.30
C LEU A 101 -8.53 -16.09 -12.23
N ILE A 102 -7.38 -16.73 -12.41
CA ILE A 102 -6.08 -16.03 -12.45
C ILE A 102 -5.92 -15.28 -13.78
N GLU A 103 -6.40 -15.84 -14.89
CA GLU A 103 -6.37 -15.18 -16.19
C GLU A 103 -7.27 -13.96 -16.25
N GLU A 104 -8.46 -14.05 -15.65
CA GLU A 104 -9.47 -13.00 -15.64
C GLU A 104 -9.39 -12.10 -14.39
N ALA A 105 -8.31 -12.19 -13.60
CA ALA A 105 -8.19 -11.48 -12.33
C ALA A 105 -8.37 -9.96 -12.48
N ASP A 106 -7.87 -9.37 -13.57
CA ASP A 106 -7.96 -7.93 -13.85
C ASP A 106 -9.39 -7.48 -14.22
N ASN A 107 -10.24 -8.43 -14.66
CA ASN A 107 -11.63 -8.18 -15.04
C ASN A 107 -12.63 -8.40 -13.87
N ILE A 108 -12.13 -8.82 -12.70
CA ILE A 108 -12.95 -9.14 -11.54
C ILE A 108 -13.01 -7.97 -10.58
N ASP A 109 -14.15 -7.28 -10.49
CA ASP A 109 -14.36 -6.11 -9.61
C ASP A 109 -14.25 -6.45 -8.12
N ILE A 110 -14.68 -7.65 -7.71
CA ILE A 110 -14.71 -8.07 -6.30
C ILE A 110 -13.86 -9.32 -6.10
N PHE A 111 -12.63 -9.12 -5.60
CA PHE A 111 -11.69 -10.19 -5.31
C PHE A 111 -11.54 -10.45 -3.81
N ASN A 112 -12.60 -10.95 -3.18
CA ASN A 112 -12.55 -11.37 -1.78
C ASN A 112 -12.80 -12.89 -1.64
N LYS A 113 -12.42 -13.44 -0.50
CA LYS A 113 -12.51 -14.89 -0.26
C LYS A 113 -13.90 -15.49 -0.52
N LYS A 114 -14.97 -14.77 -0.19
CA LYS A 114 -16.36 -15.26 -0.40
C LYS A 114 -16.70 -15.26 -1.87
N ALA A 115 -16.35 -14.20 -2.60
CA ALA A 115 -16.59 -14.08 -4.03
C ALA A 115 -15.81 -15.15 -4.82
N VAL A 116 -14.53 -15.37 -4.50
CA VAL A 116 -13.70 -16.43 -5.13
C VAL A 116 -14.35 -17.81 -4.97
N TYR A 117 -14.85 -18.17 -3.78
CA TYR A 117 -15.56 -19.43 -3.63
C TYR A 117 -16.87 -19.48 -4.40
N LEU A 118 -17.57 -18.37 -4.57
CA LEU A 118 -18.77 -18.29 -5.40
C LEU A 118 -18.43 -18.55 -6.86
N TYR A 119 -17.43 -17.84 -7.40
CA TYR A 119 -16.96 -18.03 -8.77
C TYR A 119 -16.51 -19.47 -9.04
N LEU A 120 -15.72 -20.05 -8.16
CA LEU A 120 -15.29 -21.46 -8.28
C LEU A 120 -16.47 -22.42 -8.31
N ARG A 121 -17.53 -22.17 -7.53
CA ARG A 121 -18.74 -22.98 -7.55
C ARG A 121 -19.51 -22.84 -8.87
N GLU A 122 -19.61 -21.64 -9.38
CA GLU A 122 -20.31 -21.37 -10.66
C GLU A 122 -19.56 -21.98 -11.83
N LEU A 123 -18.25 -21.82 -11.88
CA LEU A 123 -17.41 -22.39 -12.95
C LEU A 123 -17.36 -23.93 -12.93
N THR A 124 -17.34 -24.53 -11.74
CA THR A 124 -17.22 -26.01 -11.60
C THR A 124 -18.55 -26.72 -11.51
N GLY A 125 -19.64 -26.02 -11.19
CA GLY A 125 -20.94 -26.62 -10.84
C GLY A 125 -20.95 -27.40 -9.54
N MET A 126 -19.90 -27.29 -8.69
CA MET A 126 -19.72 -28.06 -7.47
C MET A 126 -20.13 -27.28 -6.23
N ASN A 127 -20.45 -28.01 -5.15
CA ASN A 127 -20.71 -27.35 -3.87
C ASN A 127 -19.40 -26.94 -3.17
N THR A 128 -19.50 -26.04 -2.19
CA THR A 128 -18.33 -25.47 -1.48
C THR A 128 -17.43 -26.55 -0.84
N LYS A 129 -18.00 -27.64 -0.32
CA LYS A 129 -17.23 -28.72 0.32
C LYS A 129 -16.38 -29.47 -0.74
N GLN A 130 -16.94 -29.72 -1.91
CA GLN A 130 -16.23 -30.37 -3.02
C GLN A 130 -15.11 -29.47 -3.56
N VAL A 131 -15.36 -28.17 -3.75
CA VAL A 131 -14.35 -27.18 -4.13
C VAL A 131 -13.21 -27.13 -3.12
N VAL A 132 -13.50 -27.05 -1.82
CA VAL A 132 -12.49 -27.05 -0.75
C VAL A 132 -11.66 -28.35 -0.76
N SER A 133 -12.31 -29.50 -1.01
CA SER A 133 -11.61 -30.78 -1.13
C SER A 133 -10.67 -30.79 -2.33
N GLY A 134 -11.12 -30.32 -3.50
CA GLY A 134 -10.27 -30.22 -4.71
C GLY A 134 -9.09 -29.28 -4.52
N LEU A 135 -9.28 -28.16 -3.83
CA LEU A 135 -8.21 -27.22 -3.51
C LEU A 135 -7.15 -27.77 -2.54
N LYS A 136 -7.42 -28.85 -1.80
CA LYS A 136 -6.50 -29.34 -0.76
C LYS A 136 -5.14 -29.76 -1.29
N ASN A 137 -5.12 -30.52 -2.40
CA ASN A 137 -3.86 -30.96 -3.02
C ASN A 137 -3.15 -29.81 -3.73
N MET A 138 -3.91 -28.94 -4.39
CA MET A 138 -3.34 -27.75 -5.03
C MET A 138 -2.66 -26.80 -4.02
N ARG A 139 -3.22 -26.65 -2.83
CA ARG A 139 -2.57 -25.87 -1.76
C ARG A 139 -1.22 -26.42 -1.35
N LYS A 140 -1.08 -27.74 -1.30
CA LYS A 140 0.22 -28.37 -1.00
C LYS A 140 1.24 -28.08 -2.11
N LYS A 141 0.84 -28.27 -3.37
CA LYS A 141 1.68 -27.97 -4.54
C LYS A 141 2.07 -26.50 -4.56
N TYR A 142 1.11 -25.58 -4.33
CA TYR A 142 1.37 -24.15 -4.24
C TYR A 142 2.35 -23.78 -3.12
N THR A 143 2.26 -24.42 -1.96
CA THR A 143 3.18 -24.17 -0.85
C THR A 143 4.61 -24.56 -1.23
N LEU A 144 4.80 -25.71 -1.87
CA LEU A 144 6.11 -26.16 -2.35
C LEU A 144 6.66 -25.18 -3.41
N PHE A 145 5.86 -24.83 -4.42
CA PHE A 145 6.23 -23.86 -5.43
C PHE A 145 6.66 -22.51 -4.81
N LYS A 146 5.87 -21.99 -3.86
CA LYS A 146 6.20 -20.73 -3.17
C LYS A 146 7.50 -20.82 -2.37
N ASP A 147 7.77 -21.94 -1.72
CA ASP A 147 9.00 -22.16 -0.97
C ASP A 147 10.21 -22.21 -1.91
N ASP A 148 10.08 -22.83 -3.09
CA ASP A 148 11.14 -22.90 -4.09
C ASP A 148 11.37 -21.53 -4.76
N TRP A 149 10.31 -20.78 -5.05
CA TRP A 149 10.40 -19.39 -5.50
C TRP A 149 11.17 -18.51 -4.51
N ASN A 150 10.81 -18.57 -3.22
CA ASN A 150 11.47 -17.78 -2.18
C ASN A 150 12.96 -18.15 -1.98
N LYS A 151 13.35 -19.36 -2.35
CA LYS A 151 14.75 -19.81 -2.34
C LYS A 151 15.53 -19.46 -3.61
N GLY A 152 14.85 -18.93 -4.62
CA GLY A 152 15.44 -18.62 -5.93
C GLY A 152 15.78 -19.87 -6.76
N ASN A 153 15.05 -20.96 -6.58
CA ASN A 153 15.24 -22.21 -7.34
C ASN A 153 14.44 -22.25 -8.64
N ILE A 154 13.54 -21.29 -8.82
CA ILE A 154 12.66 -21.14 -9.98
C ILE A 154 12.81 -19.73 -10.52
#